data_e409aa1fbeef6451eb6889fd764fefb9
#
_entry.id   e409aa1fbeef6451eb6889fd764fefb9
#
_cell.length_a   1.000
_cell.length_b   1.000
_cell.length_c   1.000
_cell.angle_alpha   90.00
_cell.angle_beta   90.00
_cell.angle_gamma   90.00
#
_symmetry.space_group_name_H-M   'P 1'
#
loop_
_entity.id
_entity.type
_entity.pdbx_description
1 polymer ?
#
loop_
_entity_poly.entity_id
_entity_poly.type
_entity_poly.pdbx_seq_one_letter_code
_entity_poly.pdbx_strand_id
1 'polypeptide(L)'
;MDKFTTHTGVGVPLRRSNVDTDQIIPAVYLKRVTRDGFEDGLFSAWRNDPSFVLNNDVYAAGSVLVAGPDFGTGSSREHAVWALQNYGFKVVISSRFADIFRGNSGKAGLLAAQVEEKVVQRLWDWLDDHPGGEITVDLESRTVRAGAGEDAIEDSFDIDDYTRWRLLEGLDDIGITLGREADIAAYESKRPTWKPVTIRG
;
A
#
# COMPACT_ATOMS: atom_id res chain seq x y z
N MET A 1 -1.48 -11.26 7.45
CA MET A 1 -0.48 -10.23 7.11
C MET A 1 0.23 -9.76 8.37
N ASP A 2 1.38 -9.07 8.24
CA ASP A 2 2.08 -8.52 9.40
C ASP A 2 1.31 -7.33 10.00
N LYS A 3 1.47 -7.11 11.33
CA LYS A 3 0.95 -5.91 11.98
C LYS A 3 1.73 -4.69 11.50
N PHE A 4 1.00 -3.61 11.21
CA PHE A 4 1.58 -2.32 10.88
C PHE A 4 1.28 -1.33 11.99
N THR A 5 2.30 -0.79 12.63
CA THR A 5 2.16 0.28 13.63
C THR A 5 2.86 1.55 13.14
N THR A 6 4.17 1.48 12.97
CA THR A 6 5.00 2.59 12.50
C THR A 6 6.00 2.06 11.48
N HIS A 7 6.27 2.84 10.45
CA HIS A 7 7.30 2.54 9.46
C HIS A 7 8.14 3.79 9.18
N THR A 8 9.45 3.61 9.19
CA THR A 8 10.43 4.61 8.78
C THR A 8 11.22 4.06 7.62
N GLY A 9 11.35 4.80 6.54
CA GLY A 9 12.11 4.37 5.39
C GLY A 9 12.29 5.45 4.35
N VAL A 10 13.18 5.19 3.38
CA VAL A 10 13.52 6.14 2.33
C VAL A 10 12.28 6.53 1.54
N GLY A 11 12.02 7.83 1.47
CA GLY A 11 10.95 8.43 0.67
C GLY A 11 11.33 8.46 -0.81
N VAL A 12 10.38 8.09 -1.67
CA VAL A 12 10.55 8.11 -3.14
C VAL A 12 9.58 9.13 -3.73
N PRO A 13 10.06 10.24 -4.32
CA PRO A 13 9.20 11.28 -4.89
C PRO A 13 8.71 10.89 -6.29
N LEU A 14 7.58 10.21 -6.38
CA LEU A 14 6.92 9.95 -7.66
C LEU A 14 6.07 11.15 -8.06
N ARG A 15 6.67 12.13 -8.74
CA ARG A 15 6.01 13.38 -9.21
C ARG A 15 5.07 13.11 -10.39
N ARG A 16 4.10 12.21 -10.22
CA ARG A 16 3.10 11.84 -11.23
C ARG A 16 1.72 11.78 -10.60
N SER A 17 0.74 12.29 -11.33
CA SER A 17 -0.69 12.24 -10.99
C SER A 17 -1.42 11.30 -11.96
N ASN A 18 -2.64 10.89 -11.61
CA ASN A 18 -3.47 9.99 -12.41
C ASN A 18 -2.75 8.68 -12.78
N VAL A 19 -2.04 8.12 -11.81
CA VAL A 19 -1.29 6.87 -12.00
C VAL A 19 -2.27 5.71 -11.97
N ASP A 20 -2.49 5.10 -13.13
CA ASP A 20 -3.39 3.95 -13.25
C ASP A 20 -2.70 2.61 -12.96
N THR A 21 -3.50 1.57 -12.78
CA THR A 21 -2.99 0.24 -12.44
C THR A 21 -2.20 -0.42 -13.58
N ASP A 22 -2.40 -0.03 -14.85
CA ASP A 22 -1.58 -0.50 -15.99
C ASP A 22 -0.20 0.17 -15.99
N GLN A 23 -0.12 1.40 -15.51
CA GLN A 23 1.15 2.10 -15.31
C GLN A 23 1.92 1.54 -14.11
N ILE A 24 1.21 1.17 -13.02
CA ILE A 24 1.84 0.51 -11.87
C ILE A 24 2.37 -0.86 -12.27
N ILE A 25 1.54 -1.68 -12.93
CA ILE A 25 1.93 -3.00 -13.42
C ILE A 25 1.25 -3.32 -14.76
N PRO A 26 1.98 -3.42 -15.87
CA PRO A 26 1.41 -3.76 -17.18
C PRO A 26 0.72 -5.13 -17.21
N ALA A 27 -0.33 -5.24 -18.02
CA ALA A 27 -1.17 -6.44 -18.11
C ALA A 27 -0.40 -7.75 -18.43
N VAL A 28 0.77 -7.66 -19.05
CA VAL A 28 1.60 -8.84 -19.38
C VAL A 28 2.02 -9.61 -18.13
N TYR A 29 2.19 -8.95 -17.01
CA TYR A 29 2.58 -9.55 -15.73
C TYR A 29 1.43 -10.28 -15.02
N LEU A 30 0.17 -9.96 -15.35
CA LEU A 30 -1.02 -10.55 -14.71
C LEU A 30 -1.22 -12.04 -14.99
N LYS A 31 -0.43 -12.62 -15.88
CA LYS A 31 -0.45 -14.06 -16.19
C LYS A 31 0.27 -14.90 -15.12
N ARG A 32 1.01 -14.27 -14.21
CA ARG A 32 1.70 -14.97 -13.12
C ARG A 32 0.68 -15.48 -12.10
N VAL A 33 0.86 -16.71 -11.62
CA VAL A 33 -0.08 -17.38 -10.71
C VAL A 33 0.27 -17.15 -9.24
N THR A 34 1.52 -16.79 -8.96
CA THR A 34 2.03 -16.50 -7.61
C THR A 34 1.62 -15.11 -7.14
N ARG A 35 1.73 -14.83 -5.84
CA ARG A 35 1.60 -13.48 -5.26
C ARG A 35 2.95 -12.77 -5.12
N ASP A 36 4.05 -13.45 -5.39
CA ASP A 36 5.41 -12.97 -5.27
C ASP A 36 6.09 -12.90 -6.63
N GLY A 37 7.15 -12.08 -6.75
CA GLY A 37 7.94 -11.93 -7.96
C GLY A 37 7.35 -10.91 -8.95
N PHE A 38 6.69 -9.85 -8.44
CA PHE A 38 6.12 -8.77 -9.27
C PHE A 38 6.97 -7.49 -9.25
N GLU A 39 8.09 -7.47 -8.53
CA GLU A 39 9.00 -6.31 -8.40
C GLU A 39 9.57 -5.83 -9.73
N ASP A 40 9.82 -6.74 -10.69
CA ASP A 40 10.28 -6.43 -12.03
C ASP A 40 9.20 -5.77 -12.90
N GLY A 41 7.93 -6.03 -12.59
CA GLY A 41 6.78 -5.44 -13.25
C GLY A 41 6.44 -4.03 -12.77
N LEU A 42 6.88 -3.67 -11.56
CA LEU A 42 6.55 -2.36 -10.97
C LEU A 42 7.09 -1.23 -11.85
N PHE A 43 6.17 -0.39 -12.37
CA PHE A 43 6.47 0.73 -13.24
C PHE A 43 7.40 0.36 -14.42
N SER A 44 7.35 -0.88 -14.92
CA SER A 44 8.30 -1.42 -15.89
C SER A 44 8.36 -0.58 -17.19
N ALA A 45 7.26 0.01 -17.63
CA ALA A 45 7.24 0.91 -18.78
C ALA A 45 8.06 2.19 -18.52
N TRP A 46 7.96 2.76 -17.31
CA TRP A 46 8.70 3.98 -16.95
C TRP A 46 10.17 3.71 -16.62
N ARG A 47 10.49 2.51 -16.14
CA ARG A 47 11.87 2.11 -15.86
C ARG A 47 12.75 2.01 -17.10
N ASN A 48 12.17 2.02 -18.31
CA ASN A 48 12.94 2.15 -19.56
C ASN A 48 13.54 3.56 -19.75
N ASP A 49 13.02 4.55 -19.03
CA ASP A 49 13.60 5.90 -19.01
C ASP A 49 14.68 5.97 -17.91
N PRO A 50 15.97 6.21 -18.29
CA PRO A 50 17.06 6.30 -17.30
C PRO A 50 16.87 7.38 -16.23
N SER A 51 16.06 8.40 -16.50
CA SER A 51 15.75 9.49 -15.56
C SER A 51 14.62 9.13 -14.57
N PHE A 52 14.01 7.96 -14.72
CA PHE A 52 12.93 7.57 -13.82
C PHE A 52 13.43 7.39 -12.39
N VAL A 53 12.69 7.92 -11.42
CA VAL A 53 13.10 8.01 -10.01
C VAL A 53 13.61 6.68 -9.42
N LEU A 54 12.98 5.55 -9.73
CA LEU A 54 13.40 4.23 -9.23
C LEU A 54 14.65 3.65 -9.92
N ASN A 55 15.17 4.32 -10.94
CA ASN A 55 16.46 3.97 -11.57
C ASN A 55 17.64 4.69 -10.90
N ASN A 56 17.37 5.57 -9.93
CA ASN A 56 18.39 6.23 -9.14
C ASN A 56 18.69 5.37 -7.89
N ASP A 57 19.95 5.00 -7.70
CA ASP A 57 20.42 4.15 -6.59
C ASP A 57 20.03 4.70 -5.20
N VAL A 58 19.90 6.01 -5.07
CA VAL A 58 19.47 6.67 -3.83
C VAL A 58 18.07 6.19 -3.39
N TYR A 59 17.22 5.85 -4.35
CA TYR A 59 15.85 5.42 -4.09
C TYR A 59 15.62 3.91 -4.26
N ALA A 60 16.69 3.13 -4.55
CA ALA A 60 16.60 1.70 -4.79
C ALA A 60 16.06 0.91 -3.56
N ALA A 61 16.36 1.40 -2.34
CA ALA A 61 15.84 0.84 -1.10
C ALA A 61 14.58 1.59 -0.58
N GLY A 62 13.92 2.35 -1.45
CA GLY A 62 12.74 3.14 -1.09
C GLY A 62 11.59 2.29 -0.60
N SER A 63 10.98 2.67 0.51
CA SER A 63 9.86 1.95 1.12
C SER A 63 8.64 2.81 1.43
N VAL A 64 8.75 4.13 1.22
CA VAL A 64 7.66 5.09 1.31
C VAL A 64 7.52 5.83 -0.03
N LEU A 65 6.48 5.53 -0.79
CA LEU A 65 6.21 6.19 -2.07
C LEU A 65 5.37 7.45 -1.85
N VAL A 66 5.84 8.61 -2.34
CA VAL A 66 5.09 9.87 -2.31
C VAL A 66 4.63 10.19 -3.72
N ALA A 67 3.34 9.98 -3.99
CA ALA A 67 2.73 10.12 -5.32
C ALA A 67 1.76 11.31 -5.39
N GLY A 68 1.51 11.80 -6.60
CA GLY A 68 0.49 12.82 -6.85
C GLY A 68 -0.94 12.29 -6.72
N PRO A 69 -1.95 13.16 -6.89
CA PRO A 69 -3.36 12.80 -6.79
C PRO A 69 -3.77 11.73 -7.82
N ASP A 70 -4.87 11.04 -7.51
CA ASP A 70 -5.47 9.99 -8.33
C ASP A 70 -4.56 8.78 -8.54
N PHE A 71 -3.95 8.30 -7.47
CA PHE A 71 -3.11 7.12 -7.51
C PHE A 71 -3.96 5.83 -7.46
N GLY A 72 -3.62 4.87 -8.35
CA GLY A 72 -4.26 3.57 -8.42
C GLY A 72 -5.59 3.56 -9.17
N THR A 73 -5.82 4.51 -10.08
CA THR A 73 -7.01 4.55 -10.95
C THR A 73 -7.04 3.38 -11.95
N GLY A 74 -8.14 3.23 -12.68
CA GLY A 74 -8.30 2.17 -13.68
C GLY A 74 -8.89 0.88 -13.12
N SER A 75 -8.47 -0.26 -13.66
CA SER A 75 -9.03 -1.56 -13.30
C SER A 75 -8.69 -2.01 -11.88
N SER A 76 -9.61 -2.75 -11.24
CA SER A 76 -9.34 -3.37 -9.93
C SER A 76 -8.29 -4.47 -10.06
N ARG A 77 -7.04 -4.16 -9.74
CA ARG A 77 -5.92 -5.10 -9.81
C ARG A 77 -5.19 -5.19 -8.48
N GLU A 78 -5.37 -6.28 -7.77
CA GLU A 78 -4.56 -6.58 -6.59
C GLU A 78 -3.06 -6.66 -6.92
N HIS A 79 -2.73 -7.08 -8.14
CA HIS A 79 -1.35 -7.15 -8.64
C HIS A 79 -0.60 -5.81 -8.56
N ALA A 80 -1.31 -4.67 -8.69
CA ALA A 80 -0.69 -3.36 -8.51
C ALA A 80 -0.19 -3.17 -7.07
N VAL A 81 -0.95 -3.65 -6.10
CA VAL A 81 -0.56 -3.63 -4.68
C VAL A 81 0.59 -4.61 -4.42
N TRP A 82 0.50 -5.83 -4.97
CA TRP A 82 1.56 -6.83 -4.84
C TRP A 82 2.88 -6.37 -5.45
N ALA A 83 2.85 -5.71 -6.62
CA ALA A 83 4.05 -5.17 -7.25
C ALA A 83 4.74 -4.13 -6.36
N LEU A 84 3.98 -3.22 -5.74
CA LEU A 84 4.51 -2.26 -4.78
C LEU A 84 5.14 -2.96 -3.56
N GLN A 85 4.44 -3.94 -2.97
CA GLN A 85 4.93 -4.67 -1.80
C GLN A 85 6.15 -5.54 -2.11
N ASN A 86 6.15 -6.25 -3.25
CA ASN A 86 7.28 -7.08 -3.65
C ASN A 86 8.53 -6.26 -3.95
N TYR A 87 8.37 -5.03 -4.44
CA TYR A 87 9.47 -4.09 -4.61
C TYR A 87 10.06 -3.62 -3.28
N GLY A 88 9.25 -3.56 -2.21
CA GLY A 88 9.66 -3.15 -0.88
C GLY A 88 8.83 -2.01 -0.28
N PHE A 89 7.89 -1.44 -1.02
CA PHE A 89 7.04 -0.39 -0.47
C PHE A 89 6.13 -0.91 0.63
N LYS A 90 6.07 -0.19 1.74
CA LYS A 90 5.20 -0.42 2.89
C LYS A 90 4.10 0.63 2.99
N VAL A 91 4.38 1.82 2.45
CA VAL A 91 3.47 2.98 2.49
C VAL A 91 3.43 3.64 1.12
N VAL A 92 2.24 4.05 0.71
CA VAL A 92 2.03 5.02 -0.37
C VAL A 92 1.35 6.24 0.22
N ILE A 93 1.92 7.42 0.01
CA ILE A 93 1.35 8.72 0.41
C ILE A 93 0.84 9.40 -0.85
N SER A 94 -0.40 9.86 -0.84
CA SER A 94 -1.01 10.63 -1.93
C SER A 94 -2.11 11.52 -1.39
N SER A 95 -2.47 12.56 -2.13
CA SER A 95 -3.61 13.41 -1.74
C SER A 95 -4.96 12.80 -2.12
N ARG A 96 -4.99 11.85 -3.07
CA ARG A 96 -6.21 11.13 -3.46
C ARG A 96 -5.87 9.77 -4.06
N PHE A 97 -6.58 8.75 -3.62
CA PHE A 97 -6.50 7.39 -4.14
C PHE A 97 -7.80 7.00 -4.84
N ALA A 98 -7.70 6.08 -5.80
CA ALA A 98 -8.89 5.37 -6.25
C ALA A 98 -9.39 4.43 -5.14
N ASP A 99 -10.72 4.41 -4.90
CA ASP A 99 -11.34 3.64 -3.81
C ASP A 99 -10.97 2.16 -3.84
N ILE A 100 -10.95 1.58 -5.04
CA ILE A 100 -10.61 0.15 -5.22
C ILE A 100 -9.16 -0.12 -4.84
N PHE A 101 -8.23 0.76 -5.25
CA PHE A 101 -6.82 0.62 -4.89
C PHE A 101 -6.63 0.74 -3.38
N ARG A 102 -7.26 1.74 -2.74
CA ARG A 102 -7.23 1.95 -1.29
C ARG A 102 -7.74 0.72 -0.53
N GLY A 103 -8.87 0.14 -0.99
CA GLY A 103 -9.43 -1.07 -0.41
C GLY A 103 -8.52 -2.29 -0.55
N ASN A 104 -7.95 -2.51 -1.74
CA ASN A 104 -7.03 -3.62 -1.99
C ASN A 104 -5.73 -3.47 -1.18
N SER A 105 -5.21 -2.24 -1.05
CA SER A 105 -4.01 -1.94 -0.26
C SER A 105 -4.20 -2.34 1.21
N GLY A 106 -5.30 -1.90 1.84
CA GLY A 106 -5.61 -2.26 3.23
C GLY A 106 -5.78 -3.77 3.44
N LYS A 107 -6.36 -4.48 2.47
CA LYS A 107 -6.49 -5.95 2.52
C LYS A 107 -5.15 -6.68 2.42
N ALA A 108 -4.21 -6.14 1.66
CA ALA A 108 -2.91 -6.73 1.42
C ALA A 108 -1.85 -6.32 2.48
N GLY A 109 -2.12 -5.31 3.32
CA GLY A 109 -1.16 -4.83 4.31
C GLY A 109 -0.26 -3.70 3.81
N LEU A 110 -0.63 -3.03 2.71
CA LEU A 110 0.02 -1.81 2.23
C LEU A 110 -0.75 -0.59 2.76
N LEU A 111 -0.07 0.30 3.48
CA LEU A 111 -0.71 1.51 3.98
C LEU A 111 -0.85 2.56 2.85
N ALA A 112 -2.08 2.91 2.52
CA ALA A 112 -2.41 4.05 1.66
C ALA A 112 -2.76 5.26 2.55
N ALA A 113 -1.77 6.10 2.82
CA ALA A 113 -1.89 7.28 3.68
C ALA A 113 -2.36 8.49 2.87
N GLN A 114 -3.59 8.92 3.05
CA GLN A 114 -4.12 10.08 2.34
C GLN A 114 -3.85 11.37 3.12
N VAL A 115 -3.15 12.31 2.50
CA VAL A 115 -2.78 13.60 3.07
C VAL A 115 -3.35 14.75 2.23
N GLU A 116 -3.29 15.99 2.73
CA GLU A 116 -3.59 17.14 1.88
C GLU A 116 -2.55 17.32 0.76
N GLU A 117 -2.96 17.86 -0.39
CA GLU A 117 -2.06 18.02 -1.55
C GLU A 117 -0.83 18.88 -1.23
N LYS A 118 -1.01 19.91 -0.39
CA LYS A 118 0.10 20.74 0.10
C LYS A 118 1.17 19.93 0.85
N VAL A 119 0.77 18.84 1.55
CA VAL A 119 1.70 17.97 2.28
C VAL A 119 2.50 17.13 1.29
N VAL A 120 1.87 16.60 0.25
CA VAL A 120 2.56 15.89 -0.85
C VAL A 120 3.62 16.80 -1.46
N GLN A 121 3.26 18.05 -1.77
CA GLN A 121 4.22 19.02 -2.36
C GLN A 121 5.39 19.30 -1.42
N ARG A 122 5.13 19.56 -0.13
CA ARG A 122 6.17 19.77 0.88
C ARG A 122 7.11 18.57 1.01
N LEU A 123 6.56 17.34 0.99
CA LEU A 123 7.36 16.11 1.04
C LEU A 123 8.23 15.97 -0.20
N TRP A 124 7.72 16.29 -1.39
CA TRP A 124 8.50 16.26 -2.61
C TRP A 124 9.64 17.27 -2.58
N ASP A 125 9.36 18.51 -2.18
CA ASP A 125 10.38 19.58 -2.12
C ASP A 125 11.46 19.23 -1.09
N TRP A 126 11.05 18.69 0.07
CA TRP A 126 11.98 18.21 1.09
C TRP A 126 12.86 17.05 0.60
N LEU A 127 12.29 16.10 -0.16
CA LEU A 127 13.06 14.98 -0.73
C LEU A 127 14.01 15.40 -1.85
N ASP A 128 13.73 16.48 -2.57
CA ASP A 128 14.67 17.07 -3.54
C ASP A 128 15.89 17.66 -2.82
N ASP A 129 15.67 18.33 -1.69
CA ASP A 129 16.74 18.90 -0.86
C ASP A 129 17.48 17.83 -0.03
N HIS A 130 16.83 16.68 0.23
CA HIS A 130 17.37 15.58 1.02
C HIS A 130 17.19 14.23 0.28
N PRO A 131 17.93 14.00 -0.83
CA PRO A 131 17.85 12.74 -1.57
C PRO A 131 18.19 11.55 -0.68
N GLY A 132 17.31 10.54 -0.63
CA GLY A 132 17.43 9.40 0.27
C GLY A 132 16.95 9.66 1.70
N GLY A 133 16.34 10.83 1.94
CA GLY A 133 15.74 11.16 3.22
C GLY A 133 14.64 10.19 3.62
N GLU A 134 14.56 9.91 4.92
CA GLU A 134 13.59 8.98 5.48
C GLU A 134 12.31 9.70 5.90
N ILE A 135 11.18 9.05 5.65
CA ILE A 135 9.85 9.46 6.10
C ILE A 135 9.36 8.44 7.11
N THR A 136 8.85 8.92 8.23
CA THR A 136 8.19 8.10 9.26
C THR A 136 6.69 8.25 9.14
N VAL A 137 5.98 7.12 9.05
CA VAL A 137 4.52 7.07 9.03
C VAL A 137 4.04 6.23 10.20
N ASP A 138 3.28 6.85 11.09
CA ASP A 138 2.75 6.24 12.29
C ASP A 138 1.24 6.07 12.17
N LEU A 139 0.79 4.81 12.17
CA LEU A 139 -0.62 4.46 12.00
C LEU A 139 -1.44 4.67 13.28
N GLU A 140 -0.80 4.59 14.46
CA GLU A 140 -1.50 4.79 15.72
C GLU A 140 -1.88 6.25 15.91
N SER A 141 -0.94 7.16 15.66
CA SER A 141 -1.18 8.61 15.72
C SER A 141 -1.74 9.19 14.42
N ARG A 142 -1.74 8.42 13.32
CA ARG A 142 -2.11 8.88 11.96
C ARG A 142 -1.26 10.07 11.51
N THR A 143 0.05 10.00 11.71
CA THR A 143 0.97 11.09 11.36
C THR A 143 2.03 10.66 10.35
N VAL A 144 2.40 11.60 9.49
CA VAL A 144 3.54 11.53 8.57
C VAL A 144 4.58 12.54 9.04
N ARG A 145 5.83 12.12 9.15
CA ARG A 145 6.94 12.98 9.58
C ARG A 145 8.13 12.83 8.65
N ALA A 146 8.79 13.97 8.34
CA ALA A 146 10.06 13.99 7.64
C ALA A 146 10.94 15.12 8.19
N GLY A 147 12.25 14.94 8.17
CA GLY A 147 13.19 15.94 8.68
C GLY A 147 13.18 16.13 10.18
N ALA A 148 13.95 17.11 10.64
CA ALA A 148 14.05 17.49 12.04
C ALA A 148 14.36 19.01 12.16
N GLY A 149 14.07 19.61 13.32
CA GLY A 149 14.33 21.03 13.56
C GLY A 149 13.39 21.96 12.80
N GLU A 150 13.93 23.02 12.21
CA GLU A 150 13.12 24.02 11.50
C GLU A 150 12.51 23.52 10.21
N ASP A 151 13.13 22.52 9.56
CA ASP A 151 12.66 21.90 8.31
C ASP A 151 11.75 20.68 8.53
N ALA A 152 11.36 20.42 9.77
CA ALA A 152 10.50 19.30 10.11
C ALA A 152 9.13 19.44 9.46
N ILE A 153 8.72 18.35 8.80
CA ILE A 153 7.35 18.17 8.33
C ILE A 153 6.67 17.21 9.28
N GLU A 154 5.58 17.63 9.88
CA GLU A 154 4.66 16.77 10.61
C GLU A 154 3.24 17.13 10.19
N ASP A 155 2.49 16.14 9.75
CA ASP A 155 1.11 16.33 9.32
C ASP A 155 0.30 15.06 9.55
N SER A 156 -1.03 15.17 9.57
CA SER A 156 -1.93 14.03 9.73
C SER A 156 -2.31 13.44 8.38
N PHE A 157 -2.66 12.14 8.37
CA PHE A 157 -3.26 11.48 7.21
C PHE A 157 -4.61 10.86 7.55
N ASP A 158 -5.45 10.73 6.52
CA ASP A 158 -6.75 10.08 6.61
C ASP A 158 -6.66 8.60 6.26
N ILE A 159 -7.35 7.79 7.06
CA ILE A 159 -7.59 6.36 6.84
C ILE A 159 -8.87 5.98 7.58
N ASP A 160 -9.73 5.17 6.95
CA ASP A 160 -10.93 4.68 7.62
C ASP A 160 -10.61 3.75 8.80
N ASP A 161 -11.44 3.78 9.83
CA ASP A 161 -11.18 3.08 11.09
C ASP A 161 -11.13 1.56 10.93
N TYR A 162 -11.87 0.99 9.98
CA TYR A 162 -11.86 -0.45 9.72
C TYR A 162 -10.53 -0.91 9.09
N THR A 163 -10.06 -0.20 8.07
CA THR A 163 -8.75 -0.46 7.44
C THR A 163 -7.61 -0.25 8.45
N ARG A 164 -7.69 0.81 9.26
CA ARG A 164 -6.72 1.08 10.31
C ARG A 164 -6.65 -0.08 11.33
N TRP A 165 -7.80 -0.53 11.82
CA TRP A 165 -7.88 -1.66 12.75
C TRP A 165 -7.27 -2.93 12.14
N ARG A 166 -7.60 -3.25 10.88
CA ARG A 166 -7.05 -4.42 10.18
C ARG A 166 -5.52 -4.39 10.11
N LEU A 167 -4.95 -3.23 9.74
CA LEU A 167 -3.51 -3.06 9.63
C LEU A 167 -2.82 -3.17 11.01
N LEU A 168 -3.38 -2.53 12.05
CA LEU A 168 -2.84 -2.60 13.40
C LEU A 168 -2.85 -4.04 13.96
N GLU A 169 -3.92 -4.80 13.69
CA GLU A 169 -4.03 -6.20 14.14
C GLU A 169 -3.38 -7.22 13.20
N GLY A 170 -2.97 -6.80 11.99
CA GLY A 170 -2.37 -7.69 11.00
C GLY A 170 -3.38 -8.70 10.41
N LEU A 171 -4.66 -8.31 10.29
CA LEU A 171 -5.75 -9.19 9.91
C LEU A 171 -6.08 -9.08 8.42
N ASP A 172 -5.90 -10.15 7.68
CA ASP A 172 -6.50 -10.36 6.35
C ASP A 172 -7.94 -10.91 6.46
N ASP A 173 -8.62 -11.09 5.33
CA ASP A 173 -10.00 -11.58 5.31
C ASP A 173 -10.14 -12.98 5.92
N ILE A 174 -9.09 -13.82 5.79
CA ILE A 174 -9.06 -15.16 6.41
C ILE A 174 -8.89 -15.04 7.92
N GLY A 175 -7.96 -14.20 8.39
CA GLY A 175 -7.73 -13.99 9.83
C GLY A 175 -8.98 -13.44 10.55
N ILE A 176 -9.72 -12.53 9.90
CA ILE A 176 -11.00 -12.03 10.42
C ILE A 176 -12.03 -13.14 10.52
N THR A 177 -12.13 -14.00 9.50
CA THR A 177 -13.04 -15.14 9.49
C THR A 177 -12.70 -16.18 10.56
N LEU A 178 -11.41 -16.50 10.73
CA LEU A 178 -10.93 -17.41 11.77
C LEU A 178 -11.20 -16.89 13.19
N GLY A 179 -11.24 -15.58 13.39
CA GLY A 179 -11.68 -14.99 14.65
C GLY A 179 -13.14 -15.29 15.02
N ARG A 180 -13.93 -15.87 14.10
CA ARG A 180 -15.32 -16.31 14.30
C ARG A 180 -15.48 -17.83 14.28
N GLU A 181 -14.42 -18.60 14.52
CA GLU A 181 -14.43 -20.07 14.44
C GLU A 181 -15.52 -20.69 15.32
N ALA A 182 -15.73 -20.20 16.54
CA ALA A 182 -16.77 -20.69 17.44
C ALA A 182 -18.18 -20.45 16.87
N ASP A 183 -18.44 -19.31 16.26
CA ASP A 183 -19.73 -19.00 15.63
C ASP A 183 -19.98 -19.88 14.42
N ILE A 184 -18.93 -20.13 13.62
CA ILE A 184 -18.96 -21.02 12.45
C ILE A 184 -19.27 -22.45 12.88
N ALA A 185 -18.55 -22.97 13.86
CA ALA A 185 -18.77 -24.30 14.39
C ALA A 185 -20.20 -24.47 14.98
N ALA A 186 -20.70 -23.47 15.69
CA ALA A 186 -22.07 -23.46 16.20
C ALA A 186 -23.13 -23.44 15.09
N TYR A 187 -22.85 -22.75 13.98
CA TYR A 187 -23.72 -22.79 12.79
C TYR A 187 -23.68 -24.17 12.11
N GLU A 188 -22.49 -24.70 11.89
CA GLU A 188 -22.29 -26.00 11.22
C GLU A 188 -22.94 -27.15 12.00
N SER A 189 -22.89 -27.17 13.34
CA SER A 189 -23.51 -28.18 14.18
C SER A 189 -25.04 -28.21 14.06
N LYS A 190 -25.66 -27.10 13.69
CA LYS A 190 -27.12 -26.95 13.49
C LYS A 190 -27.54 -27.07 12.04
N ARG A 191 -26.57 -27.26 11.11
CA ARG A 191 -26.86 -27.33 9.69
C ARG A 191 -27.69 -28.52 9.32
N PRO A 192 -28.82 -28.39 8.61
CA PRO A 192 -29.65 -29.50 8.20
C PRO A 192 -28.87 -30.52 7.35
N THR A 193 -29.05 -31.80 7.63
CA THR A 193 -28.33 -32.93 6.97
C THR A 193 -28.61 -33.07 5.49
N TRP A 194 -29.70 -32.45 4.98
CA TRP A 194 -30.03 -32.42 3.55
C TRP A 194 -29.23 -31.41 2.72
N LYS A 195 -28.52 -30.50 3.38
CA LYS A 195 -27.63 -29.54 2.67
C LYS A 195 -26.34 -30.26 2.28
N PRO A 196 -25.83 -30.01 1.03
CA PRO A 196 -24.59 -30.64 0.54
C PRO A 196 -23.42 -30.38 1.49
N VAL A 197 -22.62 -31.38 1.75
CA VAL A 197 -21.32 -31.24 2.41
C VAL A 197 -20.29 -30.97 1.31
N THR A 198 -19.66 -29.80 1.33
CA THR A 198 -18.70 -29.38 0.32
C THR A 198 -17.27 -29.84 0.61
N ILE A 199 -16.99 -30.23 1.84
CA ILE A 199 -15.67 -30.77 2.25
C ILE A 199 -15.93 -32.19 2.78
N ARG A 200 -15.46 -33.19 2.04
CA ARG A 200 -15.25 -34.52 2.59
C ARG A 200 -13.82 -34.58 3.08
N GLY A 201 -13.63 -34.77 4.38
CA GLY A 201 -12.37 -35.11 4.98
C GLY A 201 -11.78 -36.39 4.41
#